data_b07cb138b5014ab34fa1123407afd243
#
_entry.id   b07cb138b5014ab34fa1123407afd243
#
_cell.length_a   1.000
_cell.length_b   1.000
_cell.length_c   1.000
_cell.angle_alpha   90.00
_cell.angle_beta   90.00
_cell.angle_gamma   90.00
#
_symmetry.space_group_name_H-M   'P 1'
#
loop_
_entity.id
_entity.type
_entity.pdbx_description
1 polymer ?
#
loop_
_entity_poly.entity_id
_entity_poly.type
_entity_poly.pdbx_seq_one_letter_code
_entity_poly.pdbx_strand_id
1 'polypeptide(L)'
;MTGTPLMAFYALVGAYLVLVCGIGLWNYRRASTEEGFLAAGRSLGPVLGGATLMANQVSAGATIGIVGFHYFSGFSYAWSWPLVWIGWVVAALFIAPRIRRIAGLTLPDYLEARFESKAARAIAAVVVLAVYAMMLSAQYQAGGLLFGAIGGMPYGTAVLLVAGITTLYTVLGGMYSNAYVGLLKAVLLVGSYALAVPYLLSHLGGVHAIGEALTALDPRLSANWFGWRQLLAISLAMGLGLGAAPYEISAIYAMQSKRTARLRSEEHTSELQSLAYLVCRLLLEK
;
A
#
# COMPACT_ATOMS: atom_id res chain seq x y z
N MET A 1 17.97 -21.60 -2.89
CA MET A 1 16.88 -22.48 -3.37
C MET A 1 17.32 -23.08 -4.70
N THR A 2 17.37 -24.38 -4.82
CA THR A 2 17.72 -25.06 -6.08
C THR A 2 16.59 -26.04 -6.44
N GLY A 3 16.26 -26.15 -7.71
CA GLY A 3 15.25 -27.09 -8.21
C GLY A 3 13.80 -26.56 -8.25
N THR A 4 12.84 -27.43 -7.91
CA THR A 4 11.39 -27.19 -8.03
C THR A 4 10.87 -25.88 -7.43
N PRO A 5 11.30 -25.41 -6.23
CA PRO A 5 10.80 -24.17 -5.66
C PRO A 5 11.25 -22.92 -6.44
N LEU A 6 12.43 -22.93 -7.05
CA LEU A 6 12.91 -21.83 -7.88
C LEU A 6 12.14 -21.73 -9.20
N MET A 7 11.85 -22.86 -9.83
CA MET A 7 11.02 -22.91 -11.04
C MET A 7 9.60 -22.42 -10.75
N ALA A 8 8.99 -22.84 -9.62
CA ALA A 8 7.69 -22.37 -9.21
C ALA A 8 7.68 -20.84 -8.98
N PHE A 9 8.72 -20.29 -8.34
CA PHE A 9 8.86 -18.85 -8.14
C PHE A 9 8.86 -18.11 -9.48
N TYR A 10 9.70 -18.48 -10.43
CA TYR A 10 9.76 -17.83 -11.72
C TYR A 10 8.49 -18.02 -12.57
N ALA A 11 7.83 -19.17 -12.47
CA ALA A 11 6.57 -19.41 -13.14
C ALA A 11 5.46 -18.51 -12.60
N LEU A 12 5.34 -18.34 -11.27
CA LEU A 12 4.39 -17.44 -10.63
C LEU A 12 4.67 -15.97 -10.97
N VAL A 13 5.93 -15.56 -10.93
CA VAL A 13 6.35 -14.22 -11.35
C VAL A 13 6.00 -13.99 -12.82
N GLY A 14 6.34 -14.93 -13.71
CA GLY A 14 6.01 -14.83 -15.13
C GLY A 14 4.52 -14.73 -15.39
N ALA A 15 3.70 -15.55 -14.73
CA ALA A 15 2.24 -15.49 -14.81
C ALA A 15 1.70 -14.13 -14.32
N TYR A 16 2.20 -13.63 -13.19
CA TYR A 16 1.83 -12.30 -12.68
C TYR A 16 2.19 -11.20 -13.68
N LEU A 17 3.37 -11.24 -14.28
CA LEU A 17 3.82 -10.25 -15.26
C LEU A 17 2.95 -10.25 -16.53
N VAL A 18 2.60 -11.42 -17.03
CA VAL A 18 1.70 -11.55 -18.20
C VAL A 18 0.34 -10.94 -17.88
N LEU A 19 -0.21 -11.21 -16.68
CA LEU A 19 -1.48 -10.64 -16.23
C LEU A 19 -1.40 -9.11 -16.13
N VAL A 20 -0.37 -8.57 -15.51
CA VAL A 20 -0.20 -7.11 -15.31
C VAL A 20 0.00 -6.39 -16.64
N CYS A 21 0.83 -6.92 -17.53
CA CYS A 21 1.03 -6.36 -18.88
C CYS A 21 -0.26 -6.48 -19.71
N GLY A 22 -0.98 -7.59 -19.61
CA GLY A 22 -2.28 -7.78 -20.26
C GLY A 22 -3.32 -6.76 -19.80
N ILE A 23 -3.40 -6.48 -18.49
CA ILE A 23 -4.24 -5.40 -17.92
C ILE A 23 -3.82 -4.04 -18.49
N GLY A 24 -2.52 -3.76 -18.59
CA GLY A 24 -1.98 -2.53 -19.19
C GLY A 24 -2.46 -2.33 -20.63
N LEU A 25 -2.26 -3.34 -21.47
CA LEU A 25 -2.67 -3.33 -22.87
C LEU A 25 -4.19 -3.21 -23.04
N TRP A 26 -4.97 -3.91 -22.21
CA TRP A 26 -6.43 -3.84 -22.24
C TRP A 26 -6.96 -2.44 -21.95
N ASN A 27 -6.32 -1.71 -21.05
CA ASN A 27 -6.73 -0.37 -20.67
C ASN A 27 -6.07 0.74 -21.50
N TYR A 28 -5.16 0.42 -22.42
CA TYR A 28 -4.40 1.39 -23.21
C TYR A 28 -5.27 2.45 -23.89
N ARG A 29 -6.35 2.01 -24.58
CA ARG A 29 -7.26 2.94 -25.25
C ARG A 29 -8.05 3.84 -24.29
N ARG A 30 -8.36 3.35 -23.08
CA ARG A 30 -9.07 4.13 -22.05
C ARG A 30 -8.19 5.18 -21.41
N ALA A 31 -6.88 4.96 -21.38
CA ALA A 31 -5.88 5.87 -20.85
C ALA A 31 -5.36 6.89 -21.88
N SER A 32 -5.97 7.02 -23.04
CA SER A 32 -5.50 7.90 -24.13
C SER A 32 -5.71 9.39 -23.88
N THR A 33 -6.60 9.76 -22.96
CA THR A 33 -6.84 11.16 -22.54
C THR A 33 -6.16 11.45 -21.21
N GLU A 34 -5.85 12.73 -20.95
CA GLU A 34 -5.24 13.14 -19.68
C GLU A 34 -6.09 12.73 -18.47
N GLU A 35 -7.40 12.98 -18.51
CA GLU A 35 -8.32 12.55 -17.45
C GLU A 35 -8.43 11.02 -17.35
N GLY A 36 -8.41 10.31 -18.48
CA GLY A 36 -8.36 8.86 -18.50
C GLY A 36 -7.09 8.31 -17.87
N PHE A 37 -5.94 8.91 -18.19
CA PHE A 37 -4.64 8.47 -17.69
C PHE A 37 -4.44 8.78 -16.19
N LEU A 38 -4.73 10.02 -15.77
CA LEU A 38 -4.46 10.49 -14.40
C LEU A 38 -5.56 10.15 -13.40
N ALA A 39 -6.83 10.07 -13.82
CA ALA A 39 -7.98 9.92 -12.94
C ALA A 39 -8.97 8.83 -13.38
N ALA A 40 -8.59 7.93 -14.29
CA ALA A 40 -9.46 6.88 -14.85
C ALA A 40 -10.84 7.41 -15.29
N GLY A 41 -10.90 8.61 -15.89
CA GLY A 41 -12.15 9.24 -16.29
C GLY A 41 -13.13 9.44 -15.12
N ARG A 42 -12.67 9.46 -13.88
CA ARG A 42 -13.49 9.50 -12.64
C ARG A 42 -14.56 8.42 -12.57
N SER A 43 -14.28 7.25 -13.13
CA SER A 43 -15.25 6.17 -13.32
C SER A 43 -15.08 5.00 -12.34
N LEU A 44 -14.09 5.05 -11.42
CA LEU A 44 -13.85 3.95 -10.49
C LEU A 44 -15.02 3.79 -9.51
N GLY A 45 -15.69 2.66 -9.62
CA GLY A 45 -16.74 2.25 -8.68
C GLY A 45 -16.17 1.85 -7.32
N PRO A 46 -17.06 1.53 -6.35
CA PRO A 46 -16.64 1.24 -4.98
C PRO A 46 -15.60 0.13 -4.86
N VAL A 47 -15.79 -1.01 -5.50
CA VAL A 47 -14.87 -2.16 -5.41
C VAL A 47 -13.49 -1.81 -5.96
N LEU A 48 -13.44 -1.24 -7.17
CA LEU A 48 -12.19 -0.94 -7.83
C LEU A 48 -11.46 0.24 -7.18
N GLY A 49 -12.21 1.28 -6.77
CA GLY A 49 -11.66 2.41 -6.04
C GLY A 49 -11.08 1.99 -4.68
N GLY A 50 -11.79 1.14 -3.97
CA GLY A 50 -11.31 0.60 -2.72
C GLY A 50 -10.07 -0.29 -2.86
N ALA A 51 -10.07 -1.19 -3.84
CA ALA A 51 -8.89 -1.99 -4.13
C ALA A 51 -7.68 -1.13 -4.52
N THR A 52 -7.90 0.00 -5.20
CA THR A 52 -6.85 0.97 -5.54
C THR A 52 -6.25 1.60 -4.27
N LEU A 53 -7.10 2.09 -3.35
CA LEU A 53 -6.63 2.67 -2.08
C LEU A 53 -5.85 1.64 -1.26
N MET A 54 -6.38 0.42 -1.12
CA MET A 54 -5.68 -0.64 -0.43
C MET A 54 -4.32 -0.95 -1.08
N ALA A 55 -4.29 -1.11 -2.41
CA ALA A 55 -3.07 -1.45 -3.11
C ALA A 55 -2.00 -0.35 -3.02
N ASN A 56 -2.41 0.91 -2.88
CA ASN A 56 -1.51 2.03 -2.66
C ASN A 56 -0.80 1.95 -1.30
N GLN A 57 -1.47 1.42 -0.28
CA GLN A 57 -0.87 1.24 1.06
C GLN A 57 0.07 0.03 1.13
N VAL A 58 -0.17 -1.00 0.31
CA VAL A 58 0.65 -2.20 0.30
C VAL A 58 1.88 -2.00 -0.58
N SER A 59 2.92 -1.53 0.03
CA SER A 59 4.23 -1.26 -0.57
C SER A 59 5.30 -2.22 -0.02
N ALA A 60 6.52 -2.14 -0.55
CA ALA A 60 7.65 -2.83 0.03
C ALA A 60 7.93 -2.38 1.48
N GLY A 61 7.64 -1.11 1.78
CA GLY A 61 7.69 -0.60 3.17
C GLY A 61 6.71 -1.33 4.08
N ALA A 62 5.49 -1.60 3.60
CA ALA A 62 4.46 -2.30 4.38
C ALA A 62 4.76 -3.80 4.52
N THR A 63 5.32 -4.44 3.49
CA THR A 63 5.54 -5.90 3.49
C THR A 63 6.89 -6.31 4.05
N ILE A 64 7.96 -5.58 3.75
CA ILE A 64 9.33 -5.90 4.19
C ILE A 64 9.73 -4.98 5.35
N GLY A 65 9.53 -3.68 5.20
CA GLY A 65 9.97 -2.68 6.17
C GLY A 65 9.26 -2.82 7.52
N ILE A 66 7.94 -2.90 7.53
CA ILE A 66 7.14 -3.06 8.76
C ILE A 66 7.42 -4.40 9.42
N VAL A 67 7.51 -5.49 8.64
CA VAL A 67 7.88 -6.81 9.19
C VAL A 67 9.27 -6.76 9.82
N GLY A 68 10.26 -6.15 9.16
CA GLY A 68 11.58 -5.94 9.74
C GLY A 68 11.55 -5.08 10.99
N PHE A 69 10.70 -4.06 11.03
CA PHE A 69 10.56 -3.22 12.21
C PHE A 69 9.96 -3.98 13.39
N HIS A 70 8.95 -4.84 13.16
CA HIS A 70 8.39 -5.73 14.18
C HIS A 70 9.41 -6.77 14.65
N TYR A 71 10.27 -7.25 13.78
CA TYR A 71 11.33 -8.19 14.14
C TYR A 71 12.26 -7.62 15.22
N PHE A 72 12.60 -6.33 15.14
CA PHE A 72 13.47 -5.65 16.10
C PHE A 72 12.73 -5.06 17.31
N SER A 73 11.50 -4.57 17.13
CA SER A 73 10.75 -3.85 18.17
C SER A 73 9.66 -4.68 18.83
N GLY A 74 9.42 -5.90 18.35
CA GLY A 74 8.36 -6.76 18.86
C GLY A 74 6.98 -6.10 18.75
N PHE A 75 6.14 -6.31 19.75
CA PHE A 75 4.79 -5.76 19.80
C PHE A 75 4.73 -4.24 20.06
N SER A 76 5.83 -3.61 20.46
CA SER A 76 5.83 -2.15 20.76
C SER A 76 5.36 -1.32 19.57
N TYR A 77 5.79 -1.68 18.35
CA TYR A 77 5.35 -0.98 17.14
C TYR A 77 3.87 -1.20 16.82
N ALA A 78 3.31 -2.35 17.17
CA ALA A 78 1.90 -2.66 16.94
C ALA A 78 0.96 -1.68 17.65
N TRP A 79 1.34 -1.14 18.79
CA TRP A 79 0.57 -0.15 19.53
C TRP A 79 0.42 1.20 18.83
N SER A 80 1.21 1.49 17.80
CA SER A 80 1.02 2.69 16.99
C SER A 80 -0.18 2.60 16.03
N TRP A 81 -0.57 1.39 15.59
CA TRP A 81 -1.57 1.17 14.55
C TRP A 81 -2.98 1.71 14.86
N PRO A 82 -3.53 1.56 16.08
CA PRO A 82 -4.85 2.10 16.38
C PRO A 82 -4.98 3.60 16.08
N LEU A 83 -3.94 4.39 16.41
CA LEU A 83 -3.94 5.83 16.13
C LEU A 83 -3.68 6.14 14.63
N VAL A 84 -2.92 5.30 13.92
CA VAL A 84 -2.77 5.40 12.47
C VAL A 84 -4.12 5.24 11.79
N TRP A 85 -4.93 4.27 12.20
CA TRP A 85 -6.27 4.06 11.64
C TRP A 85 -7.21 5.24 11.91
N ILE A 86 -7.17 5.82 13.11
CA ILE A 86 -7.90 7.06 13.41
C ILE A 86 -7.50 8.16 12.42
N GLY A 87 -6.20 8.31 12.12
CA GLY A 87 -5.71 9.27 11.14
C GLY A 87 -6.31 9.05 9.75
N TRP A 88 -6.45 7.81 9.31
CA TRP A 88 -7.09 7.49 8.03
C TRP A 88 -8.59 7.78 8.03
N VAL A 89 -9.31 7.47 9.11
CA VAL A 89 -10.71 7.86 9.26
C VAL A 89 -10.86 9.38 9.17
N VAL A 90 -10.00 10.13 9.86
CA VAL A 90 -9.99 11.60 9.77
C VAL A 90 -9.74 12.07 8.33
N ALA A 91 -8.78 11.47 7.62
CA ALA A 91 -8.53 11.78 6.21
C ALA A 91 -9.76 11.50 5.34
N ALA A 92 -10.43 10.37 5.54
CA ALA A 92 -11.65 9.99 4.84
C ALA A 92 -12.80 10.97 5.05
N LEU A 93 -13.03 11.36 6.28
CA LEU A 93 -14.16 12.22 6.65
C LEU A 93 -13.93 13.70 6.29
N PHE A 94 -12.68 14.15 6.39
CA PHE A 94 -12.37 15.57 6.26
C PHE A 94 -11.60 15.93 4.99
N ILE A 95 -10.67 15.10 4.53
CA ILE A 95 -9.84 15.40 3.37
C ILE A 95 -10.56 15.01 2.07
N ALA A 96 -11.01 13.79 1.95
CA ALA A 96 -11.60 13.27 0.72
C ALA A 96 -12.81 14.11 0.20
N PRO A 97 -13.79 14.53 1.03
CA PRO A 97 -14.87 15.35 0.57
C PRO A 97 -14.45 16.76 0.10
N ARG A 98 -13.40 17.32 0.73
CA ARG A 98 -12.88 18.64 0.36
C ARG A 98 -12.15 18.60 -0.99
N ILE A 99 -11.29 17.60 -1.19
CA ILE A 99 -10.57 17.39 -2.44
C ILE A 99 -11.56 17.21 -3.60
N ARG A 100 -12.60 16.41 -3.40
CA ARG A 100 -13.63 16.18 -4.44
C ARG A 100 -14.49 17.39 -4.78
N ARG A 101 -14.47 18.46 -4.00
CA ARG A 101 -15.19 19.71 -4.31
C ARG A 101 -14.44 20.59 -5.30
N ILE A 102 -13.12 20.47 -5.37
CA ILE A 102 -12.27 21.22 -6.27
C ILE A 102 -12.05 20.39 -7.53
N ALA A 103 -12.25 21.01 -8.70
CA ALA A 103 -11.95 20.37 -9.98
C ALA A 103 -10.44 20.30 -10.17
N GLY A 104 -9.87 19.13 -10.06
CA GLY A 104 -8.43 18.86 -10.23
C GLY A 104 -8.20 17.39 -10.56
N LEU A 105 -7.00 17.06 -10.95
CA LEU A 105 -6.55 15.70 -11.23
C LEU A 105 -5.45 15.25 -10.25
N THR A 106 -4.74 16.24 -9.68
CA THR A 106 -3.57 16.01 -8.84
C THR A 106 -3.58 16.90 -7.60
N LEU A 107 -2.72 16.61 -6.61
CA LEU A 107 -2.53 17.46 -5.44
C LEU A 107 -2.03 18.88 -5.81
N PRO A 108 -1.07 19.09 -6.74
CA PRO A 108 -0.71 20.42 -7.20
C PRO A 108 -1.88 21.24 -7.74
N ASP A 109 -2.80 20.63 -8.49
CA ASP A 109 -4.00 21.32 -9.00
C ASP A 109 -4.92 21.78 -7.86
N TYR A 110 -5.08 20.93 -6.83
CA TYR A 110 -5.82 21.29 -5.63
C TYR A 110 -5.25 22.51 -4.92
N LEU A 111 -3.91 22.56 -4.78
CA LEU A 111 -3.24 23.67 -4.11
C LEU A 111 -3.31 24.96 -4.95
N GLU A 112 -3.19 24.89 -6.28
CA GLU A 112 -3.41 26.04 -7.16
C GLU A 112 -4.81 26.62 -6.96
N ALA A 113 -5.83 25.78 -7.04
CA ALA A 113 -7.22 26.20 -6.89
C ALA A 113 -7.55 26.72 -5.48
N ARG A 114 -6.87 26.18 -4.45
CA ARG A 114 -7.11 26.57 -3.04
C ARG A 114 -6.45 27.89 -2.67
N PHE A 115 -5.26 28.15 -3.21
CA PHE A 115 -4.44 29.34 -2.91
C PHE A 115 -4.42 30.37 -4.05
N GLU A 116 -5.11 30.07 -5.15
CA GLU A 116 -5.16 30.92 -6.36
C GLU A 116 -3.75 31.31 -6.86
N SER A 117 -2.80 30.37 -6.73
CA SER A 117 -1.38 30.63 -6.98
C SER A 117 -0.72 29.56 -7.84
N LYS A 118 -0.26 29.95 -9.03
CA LYS A 118 0.56 29.10 -9.91
C LYS A 118 1.90 28.72 -9.27
N ALA A 119 2.45 29.59 -8.43
CA ALA A 119 3.68 29.30 -7.69
C ALA A 119 3.46 28.19 -6.68
N ALA A 120 2.32 28.16 -5.98
CA ALA A 120 1.98 27.05 -5.07
C ALA A 120 1.89 25.72 -5.81
N ARG A 121 1.29 25.68 -7.01
CA ARG A 121 1.26 24.49 -7.88
C ARG A 121 2.66 24.04 -8.26
N ALA A 122 3.52 24.95 -8.72
CA ALA A 122 4.87 24.62 -9.16
C ALA A 122 5.73 24.05 -8.01
N ILE A 123 5.70 24.68 -6.84
CA ILE A 123 6.42 24.21 -5.65
C ILE A 123 5.90 22.84 -5.24
N ALA A 124 4.59 22.66 -5.17
CA ALA A 124 3.99 21.37 -4.83
C ALA A 124 4.38 20.26 -5.83
N ALA A 125 4.40 20.56 -7.12
CA ALA A 125 4.81 19.60 -8.14
C ALA A 125 6.27 19.16 -7.96
N VAL A 126 7.18 20.10 -7.72
CA VAL A 126 8.61 19.79 -7.46
C VAL A 126 8.77 18.92 -6.21
N VAL A 127 8.09 19.28 -5.11
CA VAL A 127 8.14 18.51 -3.86
C VAL A 127 7.59 17.08 -4.06
N VAL A 128 6.44 16.94 -4.72
CA VAL A 128 5.83 15.64 -5.02
C VAL A 128 6.74 14.78 -5.88
N LEU A 129 7.35 15.35 -6.93
CA LEU A 129 8.29 14.63 -7.79
C LEU A 129 9.53 14.16 -7.01
N ALA A 130 10.11 15.02 -6.17
CA ALA A 130 11.27 14.66 -5.36
C ALA A 130 10.96 13.52 -4.36
N VAL A 131 9.83 13.64 -3.64
CA VAL A 131 9.40 12.61 -2.68
C VAL A 131 9.12 11.28 -3.39
N TYR A 132 8.46 11.31 -4.55
CA TYR A 132 8.16 10.08 -5.29
C TYR A 132 9.38 9.44 -5.93
N ALA A 133 10.35 10.22 -6.37
CA ALA A 133 11.63 9.67 -6.84
C ALA A 133 12.33 8.87 -5.72
N MET A 134 12.34 9.39 -4.49
CA MET A 134 12.85 8.67 -3.33
C MET A 134 12.03 7.43 -2.99
N MET A 135 10.69 7.53 -2.99
CA MET A 135 9.82 6.37 -2.75
C MET A 135 10.01 5.27 -3.80
N LEU A 136 10.07 5.61 -5.07
CA LEU A 136 10.27 4.66 -6.17
C LEU A 136 11.62 3.95 -6.06
N SER A 137 12.69 4.69 -5.74
CA SER A 137 14.00 4.07 -5.54
C SER A 137 13.98 3.04 -4.42
N ALA A 138 13.30 3.32 -3.30
CA ALA A 138 13.14 2.35 -2.21
C ALA A 138 12.34 1.11 -2.64
N GLN A 139 11.27 1.27 -3.44
CA GLN A 139 10.49 0.14 -3.96
C GLN A 139 11.32 -0.73 -4.92
N TYR A 140 12.09 -0.12 -5.80
CA TYR A 140 12.95 -0.86 -6.74
C TYR A 140 14.08 -1.59 -6.02
N GLN A 141 14.68 -0.98 -5.01
CA GLN A 141 15.69 -1.63 -4.17
C GLN A 141 15.10 -2.85 -3.44
N ALA A 142 13.94 -2.72 -2.83
CA ALA A 142 13.27 -3.82 -2.15
C ALA A 142 12.92 -4.97 -3.11
N GLY A 143 12.44 -4.64 -4.32
CA GLY A 143 12.23 -5.63 -5.38
C GLY A 143 13.54 -6.32 -5.78
N GLY A 144 14.62 -5.57 -5.96
CA GLY A 144 15.95 -6.11 -6.26
C GLY A 144 16.45 -7.06 -5.18
N LEU A 145 16.29 -6.71 -3.90
CA LEU A 145 16.65 -7.58 -2.77
C LEU A 145 15.81 -8.87 -2.75
N LEU A 146 14.52 -8.77 -2.98
CA LEU A 146 13.61 -9.91 -2.96
C LEU A 146 13.95 -10.91 -4.08
N PHE A 147 14.11 -10.43 -5.31
CA PHE A 147 14.49 -11.26 -6.45
C PHE A 147 15.91 -11.82 -6.31
N GLY A 148 16.82 -11.09 -5.67
CA GLY A 148 18.15 -11.57 -5.34
C GLY A 148 18.10 -12.70 -4.30
N ALA A 149 17.37 -12.50 -3.19
CA ALA A 149 17.30 -13.45 -2.09
C ALA A 149 16.55 -14.74 -2.45
N ILE A 150 15.43 -14.64 -3.17
CA ILE A 150 14.59 -15.81 -3.51
C ILE A 150 14.95 -16.38 -4.86
N GLY A 151 15.13 -15.52 -5.87
CA GLY A 151 15.38 -15.92 -7.26
C GLY A 151 16.85 -16.17 -7.60
N GLY A 152 17.79 -15.77 -6.74
CA GLY A 152 19.22 -15.86 -7.06
C GLY A 152 19.68 -14.94 -8.20
N MET A 153 18.87 -13.94 -8.55
CA MET A 153 19.15 -12.98 -9.62
C MET A 153 20.15 -11.91 -9.14
N PRO A 154 21.10 -11.46 -9.99
CA PRO A 154 21.96 -10.33 -9.65
C PRO A 154 21.13 -9.09 -9.33
N TYR A 155 21.48 -8.38 -8.25
CA TYR A 155 20.72 -7.24 -7.73
C TYR A 155 20.38 -6.18 -8.80
N GLY A 156 21.37 -5.75 -9.59
CA GLY A 156 21.17 -4.74 -10.63
C GLY A 156 20.17 -5.19 -11.70
N THR A 157 20.23 -6.45 -12.14
CA THR A 157 19.30 -7.04 -13.11
C THR A 157 17.89 -7.09 -12.52
N ALA A 158 17.74 -7.48 -11.26
CA ALA A 158 16.46 -7.53 -10.57
C ALA A 158 15.82 -6.14 -10.44
N VAL A 159 16.60 -5.12 -10.07
CA VAL A 159 16.15 -3.73 -10.01
C VAL A 159 15.66 -3.24 -11.38
N LEU A 160 16.43 -3.47 -12.44
CA LEU A 160 16.07 -3.06 -13.81
C LEU A 160 14.81 -3.77 -14.30
N LEU A 161 14.65 -5.06 -13.99
CA LEU A 161 13.46 -5.83 -14.33
C LEU A 161 12.22 -5.27 -13.64
N VAL A 162 12.28 -5.07 -12.32
CA VAL A 162 11.15 -4.52 -11.54
C VAL A 162 10.79 -3.11 -12.03
N ALA A 163 11.78 -2.24 -12.22
CA ALA A 163 11.57 -0.88 -12.72
C ALA A 163 10.98 -0.88 -14.15
N GLY A 164 11.52 -1.69 -15.05
CA GLY A 164 11.06 -1.77 -16.43
C GLY A 164 9.60 -2.23 -16.53
N ILE A 165 9.23 -3.28 -15.81
CA ILE A 165 7.86 -3.81 -15.82
C ILE A 165 6.89 -2.83 -15.20
N THR A 166 7.24 -2.24 -14.06
CA THR A 166 6.39 -1.25 -13.38
C THR A 166 6.13 -0.05 -14.28
N THR A 167 7.17 0.44 -14.94
CA THR A 167 7.05 1.55 -15.89
C THR A 167 6.17 1.15 -17.09
N LEU A 168 6.40 -0.04 -17.65
CA LEU A 168 5.67 -0.50 -18.83
C LEU A 168 4.16 -0.53 -18.61
N TYR A 169 3.67 -1.23 -17.60
CA TYR A 169 2.23 -1.33 -17.40
C TYR A 169 1.60 0.00 -16.95
N THR A 170 2.35 0.84 -16.24
CA THR A 170 1.87 2.15 -15.80
C THR A 170 1.72 3.11 -16.98
N VAL A 171 2.73 3.16 -17.87
CA VAL A 171 2.68 3.99 -19.08
C VAL A 171 1.58 3.52 -20.04
N LEU A 172 1.38 2.21 -20.17
CA LEU A 172 0.35 1.66 -21.06
C LEU A 172 -1.08 1.96 -20.60
N GLY A 173 -1.38 1.90 -19.31
CA GLY A 173 -2.77 1.94 -18.87
C GLY A 173 -3.11 2.95 -17.78
N GLY A 174 -2.15 3.75 -17.32
CA GLY A 174 -2.37 4.82 -16.34
C GLY A 174 -3.13 4.37 -15.09
N MET A 175 -4.04 5.22 -14.60
CA MET A 175 -4.83 4.97 -13.40
C MET A 175 -5.80 3.77 -13.55
N TYR A 176 -6.31 3.49 -14.76
CA TYR A 176 -7.13 2.29 -14.99
C TYR A 176 -6.35 1.02 -14.72
N SER A 177 -5.14 0.91 -15.28
CA SER A 177 -4.29 -0.25 -15.03
C SER A 177 -3.90 -0.37 -13.57
N ASN A 178 -3.56 0.74 -12.92
CA ASN A 178 -3.25 0.75 -11.49
C ASN A 178 -4.43 0.22 -10.66
N ALA A 179 -5.67 0.58 -11.00
CA ALA A 179 -6.86 0.13 -10.29
C ALA A 179 -7.11 -1.39 -10.44
N TYR A 180 -6.98 -1.95 -11.65
CA TYR A 180 -7.15 -3.39 -11.87
C TYR A 180 -5.98 -4.21 -11.31
N VAL A 181 -4.75 -3.74 -11.45
CA VAL A 181 -3.58 -4.35 -10.80
C VAL A 181 -3.71 -4.25 -9.28
N GLY A 182 -4.29 -3.16 -8.76
CA GLY A 182 -4.63 -2.99 -7.35
C GLY A 182 -5.62 -4.06 -6.87
N LEU A 183 -6.66 -4.34 -7.64
CA LEU A 183 -7.61 -5.40 -7.33
C LEU A 183 -6.92 -6.79 -7.32
N LEU A 184 -6.08 -7.07 -8.32
CA LEU A 184 -5.30 -8.30 -8.36
C LEU A 184 -4.39 -8.44 -7.13
N LYS A 185 -3.68 -7.37 -6.76
CA LYS A 185 -2.86 -7.34 -5.54
C LYS A 185 -3.69 -7.57 -4.28
N ALA A 186 -4.88 -6.95 -4.18
CA ALA A 186 -5.77 -7.12 -3.05
C ALA A 186 -6.20 -8.59 -2.87
N VAL A 187 -6.61 -9.25 -3.96
CA VAL A 187 -7.00 -10.66 -3.94
C VAL A 187 -5.82 -11.55 -3.55
N LEU A 188 -4.64 -11.33 -4.15
CA LEU A 188 -3.45 -12.13 -3.84
C LEU A 188 -3.00 -11.92 -2.39
N LEU A 189 -3.03 -10.70 -1.89
CA LEU A 189 -2.62 -10.38 -0.53
C LEU A 189 -3.57 -11.02 0.50
N VAL A 190 -4.88 -10.79 0.36
CA VAL A 190 -5.89 -11.36 1.26
C VAL A 190 -5.84 -12.89 1.22
N GLY A 191 -5.75 -13.48 0.02
CA GLY A 191 -5.62 -14.93 -0.14
C GLY A 191 -4.35 -15.49 0.52
N SER A 192 -3.21 -14.83 0.33
CA SER A 192 -1.95 -15.26 0.93
C SER A 192 -1.99 -15.20 2.47
N TYR A 193 -2.54 -14.12 3.05
CA TYR A 193 -2.68 -14.04 4.52
C TYR A 193 -3.71 -15.03 5.07
N ALA A 194 -4.82 -15.24 4.37
CA ALA A 194 -5.84 -16.20 4.77
C ALA A 194 -5.29 -17.64 4.83
N LEU A 195 -4.30 -17.97 4.02
CA LEU A 195 -3.61 -19.27 4.03
C LEU A 195 -2.42 -19.29 5.00
N ALA A 196 -1.57 -18.26 4.95
CA ALA A 196 -0.32 -18.24 5.70
C ALA A 196 -0.54 -18.11 7.21
N VAL A 197 -1.51 -17.30 7.66
CA VAL A 197 -1.71 -17.07 9.08
C VAL A 197 -2.17 -18.32 9.83
N PRO A 198 -3.25 -19.04 9.40
CA PRO A 198 -3.63 -20.28 10.06
C PRO A 198 -2.54 -21.35 10.02
N TYR A 199 -1.84 -21.44 8.87
CA TYR A 199 -0.73 -22.37 8.73
C TYR A 199 0.39 -22.09 9.74
N LEU A 200 0.85 -20.83 9.84
CA LEU A 200 1.90 -20.44 10.78
C LEU A 200 1.46 -20.65 12.24
N LEU A 201 0.22 -20.26 12.58
CA LEU A 201 -0.31 -20.45 13.93
C LEU A 201 -0.36 -21.93 14.33
N SER A 202 -0.79 -22.81 13.42
CA SER A 202 -0.83 -24.26 13.69
C SER A 202 0.57 -24.85 13.87
N HIS A 203 1.56 -24.38 13.12
CA HIS A 203 2.94 -24.86 13.21
C HIS A 203 3.70 -24.31 14.42
N LEU A 204 3.40 -23.10 14.86
CA LEU A 204 4.07 -22.43 15.97
C LEU A 204 3.38 -22.66 17.34
N GLY A 205 2.36 -23.52 17.40
CA GLY A 205 1.66 -23.86 18.65
C GLY A 205 0.67 -22.79 19.11
N GLY A 206 0.28 -21.87 18.21
CA GLY A 206 -0.68 -20.80 18.47
C GLY A 206 -0.04 -19.54 19.07
N VAL A 207 -0.88 -18.54 19.34
CA VAL A 207 -0.45 -17.21 19.79
C VAL A 207 0.24 -17.26 21.14
N HIS A 208 -0.25 -18.10 22.05
CA HIS A 208 0.32 -18.22 23.39
C HIS A 208 1.75 -18.70 23.34
N ALA A 209 2.01 -19.79 22.60
CA ALA A 209 3.36 -20.33 22.42
C ALA A 209 4.31 -19.33 21.76
N ILE A 210 3.82 -18.53 20.79
CA ILE A 210 4.61 -17.43 20.18
C ILE A 210 4.95 -16.36 21.22
N GLY A 211 3.99 -15.96 22.05
CA GLY A 211 4.20 -14.97 23.10
C GLY A 211 5.21 -15.44 24.14
N GLU A 212 5.14 -16.68 24.58
CA GLU A 212 6.11 -17.29 25.50
C GLU A 212 7.50 -17.36 24.88
N ALA A 213 7.61 -17.80 23.64
CA ALA A 213 8.88 -17.87 22.92
C ALA A 213 9.53 -16.50 22.75
N LEU A 214 8.76 -15.47 22.40
CA LEU A 214 9.24 -14.09 22.29
C LEU A 214 9.70 -13.56 23.65
N THR A 215 8.95 -13.81 24.72
CA THR A 215 9.32 -13.39 26.09
C THR A 215 10.58 -14.10 26.58
N ALA A 216 10.76 -15.34 26.20
CA ALA A 216 11.97 -16.11 26.54
C ALA A 216 13.21 -15.62 25.78
N LEU A 217 13.05 -15.12 24.55
CA LEU A 217 14.14 -14.53 23.77
C LEU A 217 14.55 -13.16 24.31
N ASP A 218 13.60 -12.27 24.46
CA ASP A 218 13.76 -10.93 25.07
C ASP A 218 12.38 -10.46 25.56
N PRO A 219 12.22 -10.19 26.88
CA PRO A 219 10.95 -9.66 27.43
C PRO A 219 10.48 -8.37 26.77
N ARG A 220 11.35 -7.61 26.14
CA ARG A 220 10.98 -6.39 25.39
C ARG A 220 10.17 -6.69 24.15
N LEU A 221 10.33 -7.87 23.53
CA LEU A 221 9.62 -8.22 22.29
C LEU A 221 8.12 -8.45 22.53
N SER A 222 7.74 -8.88 23.74
CA SER A 222 6.34 -9.11 24.12
C SER A 222 5.70 -7.92 24.85
N ALA A 223 6.49 -6.97 25.31
CA ALA A 223 6.03 -5.78 26.07
C ALA A 223 6.03 -4.52 25.20
N ASN A 224 5.23 -3.52 25.60
CA ASN A 224 5.33 -2.19 25.02
C ASN A 224 6.42 -1.39 25.76
N TRP A 225 7.57 -1.21 25.11
CA TRP A 225 8.67 -0.40 25.63
C TRP A 225 8.83 0.97 24.94
N PHE A 226 7.96 1.26 23.94
CA PHE A 226 7.90 2.60 23.35
C PHE A 226 7.25 3.58 24.31
N GLY A 227 7.87 4.74 24.50
CA GLY A 227 7.26 5.83 25.25
C GLY A 227 6.03 6.40 24.51
N TRP A 228 5.06 6.91 25.25
CA TRP A 228 3.81 7.46 24.67
C TRP A 228 4.07 8.56 23.62
N ARG A 229 5.10 9.39 23.80
CA ARG A 229 5.52 10.42 22.83
C ARG A 229 5.96 9.80 21.51
N GLN A 230 6.71 8.72 21.56
CA GLN A 230 7.20 8.01 20.38
C GLN A 230 6.05 7.33 19.64
N LEU A 231 5.15 6.67 20.36
CA LEU A 231 3.93 6.08 19.76
C LEU A 231 3.08 7.14 19.09
N LEU A 232 2.87 8.29 19.75
CA LEU A 232 2.08 9.39 19.22
C LEU A 232 2.73 10.02 17.98
N ALA A 233 4.04 10.22 17.99
CA ALA A 233 4.78 10.75 16.85
C ALA A 233 4.70 9.82 15.64
N ILE A 234 4.93 8.53 15.81
CA ILE A 234 4.80 7.52 14.74
C ILE A 234 3.37 7.49 14.20
N SER A 235 2.39 7.44 15.09
CA SER A 235 0.97 7.34 14.73
C SER A 235 0.47 8.56 13.96
N LEU A 236 0.83 9.76 14.41
CA LEU A 236 0.46 10.99 13.71
C LEU A 236 1.16 11.12 12.37
N ALA A 237 2.47 10.83 12.32
CA ALA A 237 3.23 10.89 11.07
C ALA A 237 2.68 9.91 10.03
N MET A 238 2.39 8.67 10.41
CA MET A 238 1.84 7.67 9.50
C MET A 238 0.35 7.88 9.21
N GLY A 239 -0.47 8.13 10.24
CA GLY A 239 -1.92 8.26 10.07
C GLY A 239 -2.31 9.46 9.23
N LEU A 240 -1.81 10.64 9.55
CA LEU A 240 -2.11 11.86 8.79
C LEU A 240 -1.29 11.93 7.49
N GLY A 241 -0.01 11.54 7.53
CA GLY A 241 0.87 11.58 6.38
C GLY A 241 0.41 10.66 5.24
N LEU A 242 0.07 9.41 5.55
CA LEU A 242 -0.43 8.46 4.56
C LEU A 242 -1.83 8.85 4.08
N GLY A 243 -2.73 9.29 4.98
CA GLY A 243 -4.09 9.70 4.61
C GLY A 243 -4.15 10.94 3.71
N ALA A 244 -3.12 11.78 3.72
CA ALA A 244 -2.98 12.97 2.86
C ALA A 244 -1.97 12.78 1.71
N ALA A 245 -1.48 11.58 1.49
CA ALA A 245 -0.48 11.30 0.47
C ALA A 245 -1.00 11.62 -0.94
N PRO A 246 -0.16 12.18 -1.84
CA PRO A 246 -0.61 12.56 -3.18
C PRO A 246 -1.19 11.42 -4.02
N TYR A 247 -0.73 10.17 -3.84
CA TYR A 247 -1.29 9.00 -4.52
C TYR A 247 -2.71 8.65 -4.02
N GLU A 248 -3.01 8.89 -2.74
CA GLU A 248 -4.38 8.74 -2.22
C GLU A 248 -5.30 9.82 -2.78
N ILE A 249 -4.81 11.06 -2.87
CA ILE A 249 -5.55 12.17 -3.47
C ILE A 249 -5.88 11.87 -4.93
N SER A 250 -4.93 11.35 -5.70
CA SER A 250 -5.15 10.93 -7.09
C SER A 250 -6.19 9.80 -7.19
N ALA A 251 -6.14 8.82 -6.29
CA ALA A 251 -7.14 7.75 -6.22
C ALA A 251 -8.54 8.28 -5.87
N ILE A 252 -8.62 9.26 -4.94
CA ILE A 252 -9.88 9.94 -4.59
C ILE A 252 -10.46 10.68 -5.81
N TYR A 253 -9.64 11.35 -6.61
CA TYR A 253 -10.11 11.99 -7.85
C TYR A 253 -10.63 10.99 -8.90
N ALA A 254 -10.07 9.79 -8.94
CA ALA A 254 -10.47 8.73 -9.86
C ALA A 254 -11.83 8.09 -9.52
N MET A 255 -12.36 8.24 -8.30
CA MET A 255 -13.61 7.63 -7.86
C MET A 255 -14.85 8.30 -8.47
N GLN A 256 -15.89 7.50 -8.73
CA GLN A 256 -17.10 7.91 -9.43
C GLN A 256 -17.94 8.97 -8.67
N SER A 257 -17.99 8.95 -7.34
CA SER A 257 -18.79 9.89 -6.55
C SER A 257 -18.15 10.26 -5.20
N LYS A 258 -18.60 11.38 -4.60
CA LYS A 258 -18.24 11.77 -3.22
C LYS A 258 -18.64 10.70 -2.19
N ARG A 259 -19.81 10.07 -2.40
CA ARG A 259 -20.31 8.99 -1.55
C ARG A 259 -19.43 7.75 -1.65
N THR A 260 -19.00 7.38 -2.85
CA THR A 260 -18.06 6.28 -3.09
C THR A 260 -16.73 6.52 -2.40
N ALA A 261 -16.18 7.73 -2.51
CA ALA A 261 -14.93 8.09 -1.85
C ALA A 261 -15.04 8.04 -0.31
N ARG A 262 -16.19 8.45 0.27
CA ARG A 262 -16.43 8.45 1.71
C ARG A 262 -16.68 7.05 2.26
N LEU A 263 -17.63 6.29 1.69
CA LEU A 263 -18.00 4.95 2.16
C LEU A 263 -16.82 3.99 2.18
N ARG A 264 -15.89 4.12 1.23
CA ARG A 264 -14.75 3.22 1.11
C ARG A 264 -13.56 3.58 1.97
N SER A 265 -13.41 4.83 2.29
CA SER A 265 -12.46 5.22 3.34
C SER A 265 -12.92 4.67 4.71
N GLU A 266 -14.24 4.54 4.92
CA GLU A 266 -14.83 3.92 6.12
C GLU A 266 -14.79 2.38 6.06
N GLU A 267 -15.06 1.74 4.91
CA GLU A 267 -15.02 0.27 4.74
C GLU A 267 -13.60 -0.29 4.74
N HIS A 268 -12.61 0.41 4.19
CA HIS A 268 -11.22 -0.05 4.26
C HIS A 268 -10.61 0.03 5.65
N THR A 269 -11.11 0.91 6.49
CA THR A 269 -10.79 0.85 7.92
C THR A 269 -11.47 -0.34 8.61
N SER A 270 -12.58 -0.87 8.07
CA SER A 270 -13.32 -1.94 8.74
C SER A 270 -13.09 -3.36 8.19
N GLU A 271 -12.92 -3.57 6.88
CA GLU A 271 -12.96 -4.95 6.34
C GLU A 271 -11.61 -5.60 6.06
N LEU A 272 -10.60 -4.88 5.60
CA LEU A 272 -9.31 -5.49 5.28
C LEU A 272 -8.27 -5.32 6.38
N GLN A 273 -8.38 -4.24 7.11
CA GLN A 273 -7.73 -4.12 8.41
C GLN A 273 -8.46 -4.98 9.44
N SER A 274 -9.77 -5.27 9.33
CA SER A 274 -10.45 -6.20 10.22
C SER A 274 -10.03 -7.65 9.98
N LEU A 275 -9.57 -8.06 8.80
CA LEU A 275 -8.96 -9.39 8.64
C LEU A 275 -7.57 -9.45 9.28
N ALA A 276 -6.72 -8.45 9.08
CA ALA A 276 -5.47 -8.31 9.84
C ALA A 276 -5.76 -7.98 11.33
N TYR A 277 -6.83 -7.20 11.62
CA TYR A 277 -7.27 -6.87 12.98
C TYR A 277 -8.09 -7.99 13.61
N LEU A 278 -8.91 -8.75 12.87
CA LEU A 278 -9.57 -9.96 13.37
C LEU A 278 -8.53 -11.04 13.68
N VAL A 279 -7.50 -11.13 12.89
CA VAL A 279 -6.37 -12.00 13.20
C VAL A 279 -5.61 -11.48 14.41
N CYS A 280 -5.29 -10.19 14.49
CA CYS A 280 -4.69 -9.60 15.70
C CYS A 280 -5.64 -9.61 16.90
N ARG A 281 -6.93 -9.40 16.74
CA ARG A 281 -7.92 -9.43 17.82
C ARG A 281 -8.27 -10.84 18.27
N LEU A 282 -8.40 -11.80 17.36
CA LEU A 282 -8.46 -13.22 17.70
C LEU A 282 -7.17 -13.71 18.36
N LEU A 283 -6.07 -13.00 18.12
CA LEU A 283 -4.78 -13.24 18.74
C LEU A 283 -4.64 -12.58 20.15
N LEU A 284 -5.45 -11.60 20.46
CA LEU A 284 -5.39 -10.83 21.73
C LEU A 284 -6.56 -11.13 22.70
N GLU A 285 -7.64 -11.78 22.24
CA GLU A 285 -8.84 -12.05 23.05
C GLU A 285 -8.93 -13.52 23.55
N LYS A 286 -7.86 -14.31 23.45
CA LYS A 286 -7.67 -15.57 24.16
C LYS A 286 -6.45 -15.48 25.07
#